data_cff16d34e4a33c5219f96de199599e78
#
_entry.id   cff16d34e4a33c5219f96de199599e78
#
_cell.length_a   1.000
_cell.length_b   1.000
_cell.length_c   1.000
_cell.angle_alpha   90.00
_cell.angle_beta   90.00
_cell.angle_gamma   90.00
#
_symmetry.space_group_name_H-M   'P 1'
#
loop_
_entity.id
_entity.type
_entity.pdbx_description
1 polymer ?
#
loop_
_entity_poly.entity_id
_entity_poly.type
_entity_poly.pdbx_seq_one_letter_code
_entity_poly.pdbx_strand_id
1 'polypeptide(L)'
;LHLSLNWQLVFQSRTINNDYLLFGHNQNNASTTREFKGTAFAPVLPSFQVAYNWKKFSFQAMFGVTGGGGKCTFDNGLGSFEKIVGEIGMGVSGLAKALDQATGSRLGLSSDRMFGTQGTYAFDSYMRGRQYYYSLSLGTAYRLRPDLSVFAGVRGVYAMSNYYGYVRNIRVGKVPLYTMLDASKTNASDIQLN
;
A
#
# COMPACT_ATOMS: atom_id res chain seq x y z
N LEU A 1 10.79 -40.95 -9.08
CA LEU A 1 10.29 -39.62 -9.47
C LEU A 1 9.14 -39.24 -8.54
N HIS A 2 9.24 -38.08 -7.89
CA HIS A 2 8.19 -37.51 -7.09
C HIS A 2 7.75 -36.18 -7.74
N LEU A 3 6.45 -36.01 -7.87
CA LEU A 3 5.83 -34.84 -8.46
C LEU A 3 4.75 -34.32 -7.50
N SER A 4 4.75 -33.02 -7.23
CA SER A 4 3.71 -32.37 -6.44
C SER A 4 3.26 -31.10 -7.13
N LEU A 5 1.95 -30.95 -7.27
CA LEU A 5 1.29 -29.76 -7.77
C LEU A 5 0.31 -29.28 -6.70
N ASN A 6 0.46 -28.04 -6.26
CA ASN A 6 -0.41 -27.46 -5.26
C ASN A 6 -0.90 -26.10 -5.73
N TRP A 7 -2.07 -25.71 -5.27
CA TRP A 7 -2.55 -24.35 -5.39
C TRP A 7 -3.07 -23.88 -4.02
N GLN A 8 -3.01 -22.61 -3.80
CA GLN A 8 -3.56 -21.98 -2.59
C GLN A 8 -4.45 -20.83 -2.98
N LEU A 9 -5.53 -20.66 -2.23
CA LEU A 9 -6.43 -19.53 -2.27
C LEU A 9 -6.24 -18.75 -0.97
N VAL A 10 -5.97 -17.45 -1.06
CA VAL A 10 -5.67 -16.64 0.11
C VAL A 10 -6.64 -15.47 0.21
N PHE A 11 -7.32 -15.39 1.35
CA PHE A 11 -8.11 -14.25 1.78
C PHE A 11 -7.46 -13.68 3.03
N GLN A 12 -7.22 -12.39 3.05
CA GLN A 12 -6.64 -11.71 4.19
C GLN A 12 -7.30 -10.36 4.38
N SER A 13 -7.64 -10.02 5.63
CA SER A 13 -7.97 -8.66 6.04
C SER A 13 -6.77 -8.05 6.77
N ARG A 14 -6.55 -6.76 6.56
CA ARG A 14 -5.53 -5.98 7.26
C ARG A 14 -6.18 -4.76 7.86
N THR A 15 -5.91 -4.53 9.13
CA THR A 15 -6.34 -3.34 9.84
C THR A 15 -5.10 -2.56 10.27
N ILE A 16 -5.08 -1.28 9.95
CA ILE A 16 -4.00 -0.35 10.31
C ILE A 16 -4.63 0.72 11.19
N ASN A 17 -4.18 0.83 12.42
CA ASN A 17 -4.59 1.88 13.34
C ASN A 17 -3.50 2.93 13.40
N ASN A 18 -3.85 4.17 13.14
CA ASN A 18 -2.95 5.31 13.15
C ASN A 18 -3.50 6.40 14.07
N ASP A 19 -2.62 6.96 14.90
CA ASP A 19 -2.90 8.13 15.72
C ASP A 19 -2.13 9.33 15.16
N TYR A 20 -2.85 10.38 14.84
CA TYR A 20 -2.24 11.62 14.39
C TYR A 20 -3.13 12.82 14.72
N LEU A 21 -2.56 13.85 15.33
CA LEU A 21 -3.31 15.00 15.82
C LEU A 21 -4.19 15.66 14.73
N LEU A 22 -3.64 15.82 13.51
CA LEU A 22 -4.35 16.46 12.42
C LEU A 22 -5.52 15.66 11.86
N PHE A 23 -5.66 14.39 12.16
CA PHE A 23 -6.85 13.61 11.81
C PHE A 23 -8.11 14.18 12.46
N GLY A 24 -7.97 14.79 13.65
CA GLY A 24 -9.07 15.49 14.33
C GLY A 24 -9.66 16.67 13.56
N HIS A 25 -8.94 17.17 12.54
CA HIS A 25 -9.41 18.28 11.68
C HIS A 25 -10.20 17.82 10.45
N ASN A 26 -10.38 16.51 10.25
CA ASN A 26 -11.17 15.99 9.15
C ASN A 26 -12.66 16.25 9.39
N GLN A 27 -13.33 16.93 8.45
CA GLN A 27 -14.73 17.29 8.55
C GLN A 27 -15.68 16.10 8.63
N ASN A 28 -15.29 14.96 8.04
CA ASN A 28 -16.12 13.75 8.02
C ASN A 28 -15.95 12.92 9.29
N ASN A 29 -14.85 13.08 10.00
CA ASN A 29 -14.57 12.34 11.23
C ASN A 29 -13.50 13.07 12.06
N ALA A 30 -13.89 13.67 13.16
CA ALA A 30 -13.04 14.48 14.05
C ALA A 30 -12.23 13.63 15.06
N SER A 31 -12.04 12.33 14.85
CA SER A 31 -11.17 11.51 15.72
C SER A 31 -9.72 11.64 15.31
N THR A 32 -8.81 11.71 16.28
CA THR A 32 -7.36 11.65 16.04
C THR A 32 -6.87 10.24 15.72
N THR A 33 -7.63 9.23 16.09
CA THR A 33 -7.36 7.82 15.80
C THR A 33 -8.16 7.38 14.58
N ARG A 34 -7.49 6.74 13.62
CA ARG A 34 -8.08 6.20 12.40
C ARG A 34 -7.78 4.73 12.24
N GLU A 35 -8.80 4.02 11.82
CA GLU A 35 -8.70 2.64 11.40
C GLU A 35 -8.87 2.55 9.87
N PHE A 36 -7.85 2.01 9.21
CA PHE A 36 -7.84 1.76 7.77
C PHE A 36 -7.94 0.26 7.53
N LYS A 37 -9.05 -0.19 6.95
CA LYS A 37 -9.29 -1.60 6.64
C LYS A 37 -8.90 -1.89 5.20
N GLY A 38 -8.01 -2.86 5.03
CA GLY A 38 -7.61 -3.40 3.74
C GLY A 38 -8.05 -4.84 3.59
N THR A 39 -8.51 -5.20 2.39
CA THR A 39 -8.81 -6.58 2.00
C THR A 39 -7.81 -7.05 0.98
N ALA A 40 -7.21 -8.21 1.20
CA ALA A 40 -6.29 -8.82 0.26
C ALA A 40 -6.85 -10.15 -0.24
N PHE A 41 -6.75 -10.35 -1.55
CA PHE A 41 -7.21 -11.56 -2.22
C PHE A 41 -6.21 -12.02 -3.26
N ALA A 42 -5.81 -13.28 -3.16
CA ALA A 42 -5.01 -13.97 -4.16
C ALA A 42 -5.76 -15.25 -4.58
N PRO A 43 -6.35 -15.27 -5.78
CA PRO A 43 -7.23 -16.37 -6.20
C PRO A 43 -6.49 -17.67 -6.48
N VAL A 44 -5.24 -17.57 -6.93
CA VAL A 44 -4.43 -18.76 -7.25
C VAL A 44 -2.96 -18.46 -6.97
N LEU A 45 -2.38 -19.23 -6.05
CA LEU A 45 -0.94 -19.25 -5.79
C LEU A 45 -0.44 -20.66 -6.13
N PRO A 46 0.03 -20.88 -7.38
CA PRO A 46 0.47 -22.20 -7.80
C PRO A 46 1.84 -22.53 -7.22
N SER A 47 2.06 -23.78 -6.87
CA SER A 47 3.38 -24.32 -6.62
C SER A 47 3.55 -25.69 -7.25
N PHE A 48 4.73 -25.90 -7.80
CA PHE A 48 5.13 -27.13 -8.47
C PHE A 48 6.46 -27.59 -7.88
N GLN A 49 6.55 -28.88 -7.56
CA GLN A 49 7.76 -29.48 -7.05
C GLN A 49 8.01 -30.79 -7.78
N VAL A 50 9.26 -31.02 -8.12
CA VAL A 50 9.73 -32.31 -8.67
C VAL A 50 11.00 -32.72 -7.99
N ALA A 51 11.10 -34.04 -7.70
CA ALA A 51 12.32 -34.67 -7.21
C ALA A 51 12.56 -35.95 -7.98
N TYR A 52 13.77 -36.09 -8.51
CA TYR A 52 14.24 -37.27 -9.21
C TYR A 52 15.44 -37.88 -8.47
N ASN A 53 15.27 -39.08 -7.96
CA ASN A 53 16.32 -39.80 -7.26
C ASN A 53 17.06 -40.76 -8.23
N TRP A 54 18.38 -40.60 -8.29
CA TRP A 54 19.25 -41.42 -9.07
C TRP A 54 20.47 -41.86 -8.24
N LYS A 55 20.55 -43.12 -7.89
CA LYS A 55 21.60 -43.68 -7.01
C LYS A 55 21.66 -42.94 -5.67
N LYS A 56 22.78 -42.22 -5.42
CA LYS A 56 22.99 -41.41 -4.22
C LYS A 56 22.57 -39.93 -4.39
N PHE A 57 22.12 -39.55 -5.59
CA PHE A 57 21.72 -38.19 -5.90
C PHE A 57 20.20 -38.03 -5.88
N SER A 58 19.73 -36.83 -5.44
CA SER A 58 18.36 -36.39 -5.59
C SER A 58 18.37 -35.04 -6.23
N PHE A 59 17.94 -34.93 -7.47
CA PHE A 59 17.76 -33.66 -8.20
C PHE A 59 16.39 -33.10 -7.88
N GLN A 60 16.34 -31.83 -7.50
CA GLN A 60 15.12 -31.20 -7.04
C GLN A 60 14.90 -29.86 -7.76
N ALA A 61 13.67 -29.61 -8.16
CA ALA A 61 13.23 -28.33 -8.67
C ALA A 61 11.91 -27.93 -8.00
N MET A 62 11.79 -26.65 -7.68
CA MET A 62 10.58 -26.09 -7.10
C MET A 62 10.30 -24.74 -7.75
N PHE A 63 9.09 -24.58 -8.21
CA PHE A 63 8.53 -23.28 -8.61
C PHE A 63 7.35 -22.95 -7.71
N GLY A 64 7.22 -21.67 -7.32
CA GLY A 64 6.07 -21.24 -6.55
C GLY A 64 6.10 -19.75 -6.22
N VAL A 65 4.98 -19.28 -5.70
CA VAL A 65 4.87 -17.93 -5.15
C VAL A 65 5.31 -18.00 -3.69
N THR A 66 6.48 -17.41 -3.40
CA THR A 66 7.11 -17.49 -2.07
C THR A 66 6.83 -16.27 -1.20
N GLY A 67 6.19 -15.24 -1.75
CA GLY A 67 5.85 -14.04 -1.02
C GLY A 67 4.88 -13.15 -1.78
N GLY A 68 4.46 -12.09 -1.12
CA GLY A 68 3.42 -11.20 -1.59
C GLY A 68 2.04 -11.62 -1.09
N GLY A 69 1.14 -10.64 -0.95
CA GLY A 69 -0.21 -10.86 -0.42
C GLY A 69 -1.30 -10.80 -1.49
N GLY A 70 -0.93 -10.94 -2.76
CA GLY A 70 -1.88 -10.73 -3.84
C GLY A 70 -2.26 -9.25 -4.02
N LYS A 71 -3.52 -9.03 -4.38
CA LYS A 71 -4.09 -7.68 -4.51
C LYS A 71 -4.66 -7.27 -3.15
N CYS A 72 -4.14 -6.19 -2.57
CA CYS A 72 -4.66 -5.56 -1.35
C CYS A 72 -5.31 -4.22 -1.70
N THR A 73 -6.51 -3.96 -1.19
CA THR A 73 -7.29 -2.76 -1.47
C THR A 73 -7.66 -2.08 -0.16
N PHE A 74 -7.44 -0.77 -0.09
CA PHE A 74 -7.87 0.10 1.00
C PHE A 74 -8.82 1.14 0.40
N ASP A 75 -10.12 0.97 0.61
CA ASP A 75 -11.16 1.80 -0.02
C ASP A 75 -11.17 3.24 0.52
N ASN A 76 -10.68 3.43 1.74
CA ASN A 76 -10.52 4.75 2.37
C ASN A 76 -9.07 5.23 2.35
N GLY A 77 -8.22 4.69 1.47
CA GLY A 77 -6.81 5.02 1.40
C GLY A 77 -6.00 4.58 2.62
N LEU A 78 -4.97 5.32 2.94
CA LEU A 78 -4.05 5.07 4.06
C LEU A 78 -3.88 6.33 4.90
N GLY A 79 -3.48 6.16 6.16
CA GLY A 79 -3.18 7.26 7.07
C GLY A 79 -2.10 8.21 6.56
N SER A 80 -1.16 7.73 5.74
CA SER A 80 -0.16 8.58 5.08
C SER A 80 -0.78 9.59 4.12
N PHE A 81 -1.87 9.23 3.42
CA PHE A 81 -2.59 10.14 2.53
C PHE A 81 -3.33 11.20 3.35
N GLU A 82 -4.03 10.78 4.40
CA GLU A 82 -4.74 11.71 5.29
C GLU A 82 -3.79 12.66 6.01
N LYS A 83 -2.61 12.17 6.42
CA LYS A 83 -1.56 13.01 7.01
C LYS A 83 -1.17 14.17 6.09
N ILE A 84 -0.86 13.87 4.82
CA ILE A 84 -0.47 14.89 3.83
C ILE A 84 -1.59 15.92 3.64
N VAL A 85 -2.83 15.47 3.53
CA VAL A 85 -3.98 16.38 3.37
C VAL A 85 -4.17 17.25 4.61
N GLY A 86 -4.00 16.70 5.82
CA GLY A 86 -4.05 17.45 7.07
C GLY A 86 -2.97 18.52 7.16
N GLU A 87 -1.74 18.21 6.75
CA GLU A 87 -0.63 19.17 6.69
C GLU A 87 -0.90 20.28 5.67
N ILE A 88 -1.45 19.95 4.50
CA ILE A 88 -1.88 20.95 3.51
C ILE A 88 -2.98 21.84 4.10
N GLY A 89 -3.98 21.25 4.76
CA GLY A 89 -5.08 22.00 5.40
C GLY A 89 -4.57 23.02 6.41
N MET A 90 -3.66 22.62 7.27
CA MET A 90 -3.02 23.52 8.25
C MET A 90 -2.19 24.60 7.58
N GLY A 91 -1.40 24.26 6.55
CA GLY A 91 -0.59 25.22 5.80
C GLY A 91 -1.44 26.29 5.11
N VAL A 92 -2.51 25.89 4.42
CA VAL A 92 -3.43 26.81 3.73
C VAL A 92 -4.13 27.73 4.72
N SER A 93 -4.63 27.17 5.84
CA SER A 93 -5.29 27.99 6.87
C SER A 93 -4.33 28.95 7.55
N GLY A 94 -3.09 28.53 7.81
CA GLY A 94 -2.03 29.38 8.35
C GLY A 94 -1.69 30.55 7.43
N LEU A 95 -1.54 30.28 6.12
CA LEU A 95 -1.30 31.29 5.12
C LEU A 95 -2.47 32.27 5.00
N ALA A 96 -3.70 31.76 4.95
CA ALA A 96 -4.91 32.59 4.90
C ALA A 96 -5.00 33.51 6.12
N LYS A 97 -4.69 33.00 7.31
CA LYS A 97 -4.66 33.81 8.55
C LYS A 97 -3.59 34.91 8.50
N ALA A 98 -2.39 34.56 8.01
CA ALA A 98 -1.30 35.54 7.89
C ALA A 98 -1.66 36.67 6.90
N LEU A 99 -2.27 36.35 5.76
CA LEU A 99 -2.74 37.31 4.77
C LEU A 99 -3.86 38.20 5.33
N ASP A 100 -4.81 37.64 6.05
CA ASP A 100 -5.87 38.41 6.71
C ASP A 100 -5.29 39.38 7.72
N GLN A 101 -4.36 38.98 8.54
CA GLN A 101 -3.70 39.84 9.52
C GLN A 101 -2.94 41.00 8.83
N ALA A 102 -2.21 40.69 7.76
CA ALA A 102 -1.47 41.68 6.99
C ALA A 102 -2.37 42.74 6.32
N THR A 103 -3.60 42.35 5.97
CA THR A 103 -4.58 43.24 5.32
C THR A 103 -5.60 43.86 6.30
N GLY A 104 -5.38 43.69 7.61
CA GLY A 104 -6.29 44.18 8.64
C GLY A 104 -7.65 43.48 8.62
N SER A 105 -7.66 42.18 8.33
CA SER A 105 -8.85 41.30 8.28
C SER A 105 -9.90 41.73 7.23
N ARG A 106 -9.47 42.44 6.21
CA ARG A 106 -10.37 42.92 5.14
C ARG A 106 -10.77 41.85 4.15
N LEU A 107 -9.95 40.79 4.00
CA LEU A 107 -10.18 39.74 3.01
C LEU A 107 -11.09 38.64 3.53
N GLY A 108 -11.18 38.44 4.85
CA GLY A 108 -12.00 37.40 5.48
C GLY A 108 -11.61 36.00 5.11
N LEU A 109 -10.35 35.76 4.68
CA LEU A 109 -9.86 34.49 4.20
C LEU A 109 -9.79 33.40 5.30
N SER A 110 -9.50 33.84 6.54
CA SER A 110 -9.41 32.96 7.71
C SER A 110 -10.78 32.69 8.35
N SER A 111 -11.86 33.21 7.78
CA SER A 111 -13.20 32.95 8.29
C SER A 111 -13.61 31.50 8.14
N ASP A 112 -14.50 31.01 8.98
CA ASP A 112 -15.06 29.64 8.89
C ASP A 112 -15.80 29.38 7.57
N ARG A 113 -16.13 30.45 6.83
CA ARG A 113 -16.78 30.36 5.52
C ARG A 113 -15.83 30.02 4.39
N MET A 114 -14.54 30.33 4.54
CA MET A 114 -13.52 30.05 3.52
C MET A 114 -12.60 28.92 3.98
N PHE A 115 -11.38 29.25 4.37
CA PHE A 115 -10.37 28.23 4.70
C PHE A 115 -10.47 27.70 6.15
N GLY A 116 -11.27 28.39 6.99
CA GLY A 116 -11.41 28.05 8.40
C GLY A 116 -10.19 28.46 9.24
N THR A 117 -10.43 28.67 10.54
CA THR A 117 -9.37 29.07 11.49
C THR A 117 -8.51 27.91 11.95
N GLN A 118 -8.99 26.68 11.82
CA GLN A 118 -8.37 25.46 12.38
C GLN A 118 -7.82 24.50 11.33
N GLY A 119 -7.83 24.85 10.04
CA GLY A 119 -7.33 23.97 8.99
C GLY A 119 -8.14 22.70 8.80
N THR A 120 -9.47 22.77 8.97
CA THR A 120 -10.36 21.66 8.70
C THR A 120 -10.31 21.23 7.24
N TYR A 121 -10.37 19.95 6.98
CA TYR A 121 -10.26 19.40 5.63
C TYR A 121 -11.24 18.25 5.39
N ALA A 122 -11.48 17.97 4.11
CA ALA A 122 -12.16 16.77 3.62
C ALA A 122 -11.50 16.31 2.33
N PHE A 123 -11.54 15.03 2.03
CA PHE A 123 -10.96 14.44 0.83
C PHE A 123 -11.50 13.03 0.61
N ASP A 124 -11.29 12.52 -0.60
CA ASP A 124 -11.49 11.12 -0.94
C ASP A 124 -10.13 10.49 -1.23
N SER A 125 -9.93 9.27 -0.78
CA SER A 125 -8.70 8.53 -1.07
C SER A 125 -8.97 7.05 -1.27
N TYR A 126 -8.10 6.44 -2.06
CA TYR A 126 -8.13 5.03 -2.38
C TYR A 126 -6.72 4.53 -2.60
N MET A 127 -6.43 3.31 -2.18
CA MET A 127 -5.17 2.65 -2.49
C MET A 127 -5.38 1.17 -2.82
N ARG A 128 -4.64 0.72 -3.82
CA ARG A 128 -4.55 -0.68 -4.21
C ARG A 128 -3.09 -1.04 -4.44
N GLY A 129 -2.63 -2.08 -3.77
CA GLY A 129 -1.33 -2.69 -4.01
C GLY A 129 -1.48 -4.11 -4.54
N ARG A 130 -0.62 -4.53 -5.45
CA ARG A 130 -0.47 -5.91 -5.88
C ARG A 130 1.00 -6.26 -5.78
N GLN A 131 1.31 -7.38 -5.13
CA GLN A 131 2.68 -7.82 -4.95
C GLN A 131 2.75 -9.34 -5.00
N TYR A 132 3.65 -9.86 -5.85
CA TYR A 132 3.95 -11.29 -5.97
C TYR A 132 5.45 -11.50 -6.08
N TYR A 133 5.95 -12.50 -5.39
CA TYR A 133 7.32 -12.98 -5.51
C TYR A 133 7.30 -14.40 -6.02
N TYR A 134 7.63 -14.56 -7.30
CA TYR A 134 7.77 -15.86 -7.93
C TYR A 134 9.19 -16.37 -7.71
N SER A 135 9.34 -17.63 -7.32
CA SER A 135 10.65 -18.23 -7.15
C SER A 135 10.79 -19.54 -7.91
N LEU A 136 11.97 -19.73 -8.49
CA LEU A 136 12.42 -21.00 -9.03
C LEU A 136 13.66 -21.43 -8.25
N SER A 137 13.59 -22.62 -7.63
CA SER A 137 14.68 -23.22 -6.90
C SER A 137 15.11 -24.49 -7.61
N LEU A 138 16.40 -24.65 -7.82
CA LEU A 138 17.02 -25.86 -8.38
C LEU A 138 18.11 -26.32 -7.42
N GLY A 139 18.16 -27.64 -7.13
CA GLY A 139 19.15 -28.14 -6.21
C GLY A 139 19.38 -29.64 -6.34
N THR A 140 20.43 -30.09 -5.70
CA THR A 140 20.84 -31.51 -5.69
C THR A 140 21.21 -31.89 -4.26
N ALA A 141 20.63 -32.95 -3.78
CA ALA A 141 21.08 -33.64 -2.56
C ALA A 141 21.95 -34.81 -2.90
N TYR A 142 23.01 -35.00 -2.13
CA TYR A 142 23.89 -36.17 -2.23
C TYR A 142 23.91 -36.91 -0.90
N ARG A 143 23.64 -38.21 -0.93
CA ARG A 143 23.67 -39.07 0.25
C ARG A 143 25.11 -39.53 0.52
N LEU A 144 25.71 -38.96 1.56
CA LEU A 144 27.03 -39.33 2.03
C LEU A 144 27.00 -40.65 2.77
N ARG A 145 26.03 -40.84 3.68
CA ARG A 145 25.78 -42.01 4.50
C ARG A 145 24.29 -42.33 4.54
N PRO A 146 23.87 -43.49 5.06
CA PRO A 146 22.44 -43.78 5.21
C PRO A 146 21.67 -42.76 6.04
N ASP A 147 22.33 -42.13 7.01
CA ASP A 147 21.82 -41.17 7.97
C ASP A 147 22.19 -39.72 7.65
N LEU A 148 23.04 -39.47 6.61
CA LEU A 148 23.54 -38.13 6.31
C LEU A 148 23.45 -37.82 4.81
N SER A 149 22.77 -36.71 4.49
CA SER A 149 22.73 -36.14 3.15
C SER A 149 23.10 -34.66 3.17
N VAL A 150 23.78 -34.20 2.11
CA VAL A 150 24.13 -32.78 1.90
C VAL A 150 23.29 -32.25 0.73
N PHE A 151 22.78 -31.04 0.85
CA PHE A 151 22.03 -30.39 -0.20
C PHE A 151 22.73 -29.09 -0.62
N ALA A 152 22.81 -28.86 -1.93
CA ALA A 152 23.24 -27.58 -2.50
C ALA A 152 22.26 -27.19 -3.62
N GLY A 153 21.97 -25.88 -3.72
CA GLY A 153 21.05 -25.38 -4.72
C GLY A 153 21.14 -23.89 -4.88
N VAL A 154 20.43 -23.42 -5.91
CA VAL A 154 20.27 -21.99 -6.22
C VAL A 154 18.79 -21.65 -6.28
N ARG A 155 18.46 -20.42 -5.92
CA ARG A 155 17.10 -19.85 -6.00
C ARG A 155 17.13 -18.52 -6.72
N GLY A 156 16.37 -18.42 -7.80
CA GLY A 156 16.02 -17.15 -8.44
C GLY A 156 14.67 -16.66 -7.90
N VAL A 157 14.56 -15.35 -7.64
CA VAL A 157 13.31 -14.71 -7.22
C VAL A 157 13.00 -13.57 -8.17
N TYR A 158 11.80 -13.59 -8.75
CA TYR A 158 11.27 -12.51 -9.55
C TYR A 158 10.19 -11.79 -8.76
N ALA A 159 10.40 -10.52 -8.45
CA ALA A 159 9.46 -9.68 -7.73
C ALA A 159 8.62 -8.85 -8.71
N MET A 160 7.30 -8.91 -8.58
CA MET A 160 6.36 -8.08 -9.30
C MET A 160 5.55 -7.27 -8.30
N SER A 161 5.62 -5.94 -8.41
CA SER A 161 4.87 -5.02 -7.56
C SER A 161 4.19 -3.96 -8.42
N ASN A 162 2.92 -3.69 -8.16
CA ASN A 162 2.17 -2.62 -8.79
C ASN A 162 1.32 -1.93 -7.73
N TYR A 163 1.45 -0.61 -7.65
CA TYR A 163 0.70 0.21 -6.71
C TYR A 163 -0.10 1.26 -7.48
N TYR A 164 -1.33 1.45 -7.05
CA TYR A 164 -2.20 2.49 -7.56
C TYR A 164 -2.90 3.16 -6.39
N GLY A 165 -2.94 4.47 -6.38
CA GLY A 165 -3.65 5.22 -5.37
C GLY A 165 -3.99 6.63 -5.86
N TYR A 166 -4.99 7.23 -5.24
CA TYR A 166 -5.33 8.61 -5.49
C TYR A 166 -5.80 9.30 -4.20
N VAL A 167 -5.62 10.60 -4.20
CA VAL A 167 -6.24 11.54 -3.27
C VAL A 167 -6.90 12.61 -4.12
N ARG A 168 -8.19 12.82 -3.95
CA ARG A 168 -8.98 13.74 -4.76
C ARG A 168 -10.04 14.45 -3.93
N ASN A 169 -10.74 15.43 -4.54
CA ASN A 169 -11.80 16.21 -3.90
C ASN A 169 -11.35 16.88 -2.60
N ILE A 170 -10.08 17.31 -2.56
CA ILE A 170 -9.52 17.95 -1.38
C ILE A 170 -10.20 19.28 -1.18
N ARG A 171 -10.68 19.50 0.05
CA ARG A 171 -11.27 20.77 0.51
C ARG A 171 -10.55 21.19 1.77
N VAL A 172 -10.28 22.48 1.88
CA VAL A 172 -9.81 23.11 3.12
C VAL A 172 -10.84 24.13 3.53
N GLY A 173 -11.40 23.98 4.74
CA GLY A 173 -12.61 24.71 5.10
C GLY A 173 -13.75 24.39 4.13
N LYS A 174 -14.26 25.40 3.44
CA LYS A 174 -15.28 25.26 2.39
C LYS A 174 -14.73 25.37 0.96
N VAL A 175 -13.43 25.63 0.83
CA VAL A 175 -12.78 25.86 -0.46
C VAL A 175 -12.26 24.55 -1.05
N PRO A 176 -12.67 24.17 -2.26
CA PRO A 176 -12.16 23.00 -2.94
C PRO A 176 -10.78 23.29 -3.55
N LEU A 177 -9.81 22.40 -3.28
CA LEU A 177 -8.45 22.45 -3.83
C LEU A 177 -8.22 21.40 -4.93
N TYR A 178 -9.26 20.69 -5.35
CA TYR A 178 -9.19 19.56 -6.26
C TYR A 178 -8.55 19.89 -7.61
N THR A 179 -8.67 21.12 -8.09
CA THR A 179 -8.09 21.54 -9.37
C THR A 179 -6.58 21.62 -9.36
N MET A 180 -5.97 21.75 -8.18
CA MET A 180 -4.51 21.84 -8.02
C MET A 180 -3.84 20.50 -7.74
N LEU A 181 -4.57 19.53 -7.15
CA LEU A 181 -4.01 18.30 -6.60
C LEU A 181 -4.70 17.03 -7.11
N ASP A 182 -5.50 17.13 -8.19
CA ASP A 182 -6.12 15.95 -8.80
C ASP A 182 -5.06 15.12 -9.53
N ALA A 183 -4.41 14.23 -8.79
CA ALA A 183 -3.43 13.29 -9.32
C ALA A 183 -4.04 12.31 -10.36
N SER A 184 -5.38 12.22 -10.44
CA SER A 184 -6.04 11.36 -11.43
C SER A 184 -5.94 11.91 -12.86
N LYS A 185 -5.65 13.20 -13.02
CA LYS A 185 -5.45 13.85 -14.32
C LYS A 185 -3.98 13.91 -14.76
N THR A 186 -3.06 13.68 -13.86
CA THR A 186 -1.65 13.48 -14.19
C THR A 186 -1.38 11.99 -14.19
N ASN A 187 -0.88 11.44 -15.29
CA ASN A 187 -0.45 10.04 -15.41
C ASN A 187 0.69 9.66 -14.42
N ALA A 188 0.88 10.44 -13.37
CA ALA A 188 1.92 10.30 -12.38
C ALA A 188 1.54 9.43 -11.17
N SER A 189 0.33 8.84 -11.14
CA SER A 189 -0.15 8.04 -10.02
C SER A 189 0.17 6.55 -10.11
N ASP A 190 0.72 6.09 -11.24
CA ASP A 190 1.19 4.73 -11.39
C ASP A 190 2.68 4.66 -11.05
N ILE A 191 2.99 4.41 -9.78
CA ILE A 191 4.35 4.01 -9.40
C ILE A 191 4.48 2.53 -9.77
N GLN A 192 4.99 2.27 -10.97
CA GLN A 192 5.44 0.94 -11.36
C GLN A 192 6.90 0.81 -10.89
N LEU A 193 7.10 -0.01 -9.88
CA LEU A 193 8.43 -0.50 -9.52
C LEU A 193 8.61 -1.84 -10.26
N ASN A 194 9.33 -1.81 -11.36
CA ASN A 194 9.77 -3.02 -12.08
C ASN A 194 11.05 -3.56 -11.44
#